data_6c8177fd62e93aa8976cebaf3593b32a
#
_entry.id   6c8177fd62e93aa8976cebaf3593b32a
#
_cell.length_a   1.000
_cell.length_b   1.000
_cell.length_c   1.000
_cell.angle_alpha   90.00
_cell.angle_beta   90.00
_cell.angle_gamma   90.00
#
_symmetry.space_group_name_H-M   'P 1'
#
loop_
_entity.id
_entity.type
_entity.pdbx_description
1 polymer ?
#
loop_
_entity_poly.entity_id
_entity_poly.type
_entity_poly.pdbx_seq_one_letter_code
_entity_poly.pdbx_strand_id
1 'polypeptide(L)'
;MGQDLKGRELGVGIAQRKDGRYTARFVDKRGKRKQKYFKKLQECRRWLAEAAYIDRNSDLSAGDSMTVDAWFDYFLNSVKGPTIRPNTRRNYTERYENNIKDHIGRMHLADVKPIHCQQILNEMAPQYAESTIYQCRITLYTLFEAAVENDILLRNPVKKQ
;
A
#
# COMPACT_ATOMS: atom_id res chain seq x y z
N MET A 1 10.05 -23.42 -15.91
CA MET A 1 10.21 -23.52 -14.45
C MET A 1 11.66 -23.24 -14.08
N GLY A 2 11.87 -22.62 -12.91
CA GLY A 2 13.23 -22.36 -12.45
C GLY A 2 13.91 -23.61 -11.90
N GLN A 3 15.21 -23.68 -12.10
CA GLN A 3 16.04 -24.79 -11.66
C GLN A 3 17.11 -24.33 -10.67
N ASP A 4 17.61 -25.23 -9.84
CA ASP A 4 18.79 -24.99 -9.01
C ASP A 4 20.08 -25.13 -9.85
N LEU A 5 21.23 -24.83 -9.22
CA LEU A 5 22.53 -24.96 -9.89
C LEU A 5 22.91 -26.40 -10.27
N LYS A 6 22.16 -27.37 -9.77
CA LYS A 6 22.31 -28.82 -10.08
C LYS A 6 21.27 -29.33 -11.07
N GLY A 7 20.46 -28.44 -11.64
CA GLY A 7 19.43 -28.77 -12.63
C GLY A 7 18.14 -29.35 -12.06
N ARG A 8 17.94 -29.32 -10.74
CA ARG A 8 16.70 -29.79 -10.11
C ARG A 8 15.63 -28.71 -10.17
N GLU A 9 14.39 -29.10 -10.45
CA GLU A 9 13.26 -28.19 -10.50
C GLU A 9 12.89 -27.65 -9.11
N LEU A 10 12.72 -26.33 -9.03
CA LEU A 10 12.38 -25.60 -7.80
C LEU A 10 10.92 -25.19 -7.70
N GLY A 11 10.18 -25.26 -8.80
CA GLY A 11 8.81 -24.81 -8.90
C GLY A 11 8.67 -23.48 -9.65
N VAL A 12 7.42 -23.11 -9.92
CA VAL A 12 7.09 -21.90 -10.68
C VAL A 12 7.51 -20.65 -9.88
N GLY A 13 8.19 -19.72 -10.55
CA GLY A 13 8.59 -18.46 -9.95
C GLY A 13 9.83 -18.51 -9.06
N ILE A 14 10.48 -19.66 -8.91
CA ILE A 14 11.69 -19.82 -8.09
C ILE A 14 12.87 -20.20 -8.98
N ALA A 15 14.01 -19.56 -8.77
CA ALA A 15 15.26 -19.91 -9.41
C ALA A 15 16.42 -19.71 -8.43
N GLN A 16 17.49 -20.50 -8.60
CA GLN A 16 18.72 -20.30 -7.85
C GLN A 16 19.72 -19.50 -8.68
N ARG A 17 20.31 -18.49 -8.06
CA ARG A 17 21.34 -17.64 -8.66
C ARG A 17 22.73 -18.29 -8.54
N LYS A 18 23.66 -17.81 -9.36
CA LYS A 18 25.06 -18.22 -9.34
C LYS A 18 25.74 -18.00 -7.97
N ASP A 19 25.25 -17.02 -7.19
CA ASP A 19 25.74 -16.72 -5.83
C ASP A 19 25.15 -17.63 -4.74
N GLY A 20 24.36 -18.64 -5.14
CA GLY A 20 23.72 -19.62 -4.24
C GLY A 20 22.39 -19.16 -3.63
N ARG A 21 22.03 -17.88 -3.78
CA ARG A 21 20.75 -17.37 -3.28
C ARG A 21 19.58 -17.80 -4.17
N TYR A 22 18.39 -17.81 -3.59
CA TYR A 22 17.15 -18.11 -4.31
C TYR A 22 16.42 -16.82 -4.65
N THR A 23 15.83 -16.78 -5.84
CA THR A 23 14.97 -15.69 -6.30
C THR A 23 13.54 -16.17 -6.36
N ALA A 24 12.61 -15.44 -5.75
CA ALA A 24 11.19 -15.64 -5.92
C ALA A 24 10.60 -14.51 -6.78
N ARG A 25 9.78 -14.87 -7.77
CA ARG A 25 9.06 -13.94 -8.65
C ARG A 25 7.58 -14.25 -8.60
N PHE A 26 6.79 -13.19 -8.45
CA PHE A 26 5.35 -13.29 -8.38
C PHE A 26 4.72 -12.14 -9.17
N VAL A 27 3.68 -12.45 -9.95
CA VAL A 27 2.87 -11.44 -10.66
C VAL A 27 1.50 -11.39 -10.00
N ASP A 28 1.13 -10.22 -9.46
CA ASP A 28 -0.17 -10.04 -8.82
C ASP A 28 -1.32 -9.89 -9.83
N LYS A 29 -2.56 -9.87 -9.33
CA LYS A 29 -3.78 -9.70 -10.16
C LYS A 29 -3.75 -8.47 -11.06
N ARG A 30 -2.98 -7.46 -10.71
CA ARG A 30 -2.83 -6.21 -11.47
C ARG A 30 -1.71 -6.28 -12.50
N GLY A 31 -1.11 -7.45 -12.68
CA GLY A 31 0.01 -7.65 -13.59
C GLY A 31 1.34 -7.08 -13.09
N LYS A 32 1.40 -6.68 -11.81
CA LYS A 32 2.63 -6.13 -11.23
C LYS A 32 3.56 -7.24 -10.78
N ARG A 33 4.79 -7.16 -11.26
CA ARG A 33 5.83 -8.13 -10.94
C ARG A 33 6.50 -7.78 -9.62
N LYS A 34 6.55 -8.75 -8.70
CA LYS A 34 7.28 -8.68 -7.43
C LYS A 34 8.42 -9.69 -7.44
N GLN A 35 9.55 -9.29 -6.89
CA GLN A 35 10.73 -10.15 -6.82
C GLN A 35 11.41 -9.97 -5.47
N LYS A 36 11.85 -11.07 -4.86
CA LYS A 36 12.59 -11.06 -3.60
C LYS A 36 13.66 -12.15 -3.59
N TYR A 37 14.73 -11.90 -2.85
CA TYR A 37 15.87 -12.81 -2.72
C TYR A 37 15.93 -13.42 -1.33
N PHE A 38 16.29 -14.70 -1.28
CA PHE A 38 16.37 -15.45 -0.02
C PHE A 38 17.63 -16.31 0.01
N LYS A 39 18.13 -16.56 1.21
CA LYS A 39 19.25 -17.47 1.42
C LYS A 39 18.81 -18.93 1.44
N LYS A 40 17.57 -19.21 1.87
CA LYS A 40 17.00 -20.55 2.01
C LYS A 40 15.81 -20.76 1.09
N LEU A 41 15.73 -21.95 0.48
CA LEU A 41 14.64 -22.31 -0.41
C LEU A 41 13.27 -22.32 0.30
N GLN A 42 13.22 -22.74 1.55
CA GLN A 42 11.96 -22.78 2.32
C GLN A 42 11.39 -21.38 2.57
N GLU A 43 12.25 -20.39 2.84
CA GLU A 43 11.83 -18.98 2.99
C GLU A 43 11.24 -18.43 1.68
N CYS A 44 11.87 -18.79 0.57
CA CYS A 44 11.41 -18.44 -0.78
C CYS A 44 10.00 -19.01 -1.07
N ARG A 45 9.80 -20.30 -0.77
CA ARG A 45 8.51 -20.98 -0.95
C ARG A 45 7.42 -20.39 -0.04
N ARG A 46 7.75 -20.11 1.21
CA ARG A 46 6.82 -19.48 2.16
C ARG A 46 6.38 -18.11 1.67
N TRP A 47 7.32 -17.28 1.26
CA TRP A 47 7.00 -15.95 0.75
C TRP A 47 6.08 -16.00 -0.48
N LEU A 48 6.32 -16.91 -1.43
CA LEU A 48 5.46 -17.09 -2.60
C LEU A 48 4.06 -17.55 -2.22
N ALA A 49 3.94 -18.50 -1.28
CA ALA A 49 2.66 -19.00 -0.81
C ALA A 49 1.86 -17.88 -0.11
N GLU A 50 2.50 -17.08 0.73
CA GLU A 50 1.89 -15.94 1.41
C GLU A 50 1.46 -14.86 0.41
N ALA A 51 2.32 -14.52 -0.56
CA ALA A 51 2.00 -13.54 -1.59
C ALA A 51 0.80 -13.98 -2.45
N ALA A 52 0.76 -15.24 -2.86
CA ALA A 52 -0.35 -15.79 -3.62
C ALA A 52 -1.66 -15.86 -2.80
N TYR A 53 -1.57 -16.18 -1.52
CA TYR A 53 -2.72 -16.18 -0.61
C TYR A 53 -3.31 -14.78 -0.44
N ILE A 54 -2.48 -13.80 -0.14
CA ILE A 54 -2.87 -12.39 0.01
C ILE A 54 -3.51 -11.90 -1.30
N ASP A 55 -2.90 -12.15 -2.44
CA ASP A 55 -3.41 -11.73 -3.74
C ASP A 55 -4.79 -12.33 -4.05
N ARG A 56 -5.00 -13.62 -3.77
CA ARG A 56 -6.30 -14.29 -3.98
C ARG A 56 -7.40 -13.77 -3.08
N ASN A 57 -7.07 -13.42 -1.82
CA ASN A 57 -8.06 -13.05 -0.81
C ASN A 57 -8.25 -11.52 -0.69
N SER A 58 -7.39 -10.72 -1.31
CA SER A 58 -7.54 -9.26 -1.34
C SER A 58 -8.71 -8.85 -2.22
N ASP A 59 -9.60 -8.02 -1.71
CA ASP A 59 -10.67 -7.40 -2.49
C ASP A 59 -10.15 -6.14 -3.21
N LEU A 60 -9.38 -6.37 -4.27
CA LEU A 60 -8.82 -5.28 -5.07
C LEU A 60 -9.88 -4.58 -5.93
N SER A 61 -11.05 -5.20 -6.14
CA SER A 61 -12.15 -4.58 -6.88
C SER A 61 -12.70 -3.35 -6.14
N ALA A 62 -12.74 -3.39 -4.83
CA ALA A 62 -13.12 -2.24 -4.00
C ALA A 62 -12.17 -1.06 -4.20
N GLY A 63 -10.85 -1.30 -4.26
CA GLY A 63 -9.86 -0.26 -4.55
C GLY A 63 -9.97 0.31 -5.97
N ASP A 64 -10.40 -0.49 -6.93
CA ASP A 64 -10.61 -0.06 -8.33
C ASP A 64 -11.90 0.75 -8.52
N SER A 65 -12.92 0.55 -7.68
CA SER A 65 -14.23 1.19 -7.79
C SER A 65 -14.48 2.30 -6.76
N MET A 66 -13.82 2.25 -5.61
CA MET A 66 -14.01 3.19 -4.51
C MET A 66 -13.12 4.42 -4.68
N THR A 67 -13.71 5.62 -4.60
CA THR A 67 -12.94 6.87 -4.55
C THR A 67 -12.28 7.08 -3.19
N VAL A 68 -11.26 7.94 -3.15
CA VAL A 68 -10.61 8.33 -1.90
C VAL A 68 -11.62 9.02 -0.96
N ASP A 69 -12.53 9.85 -1.49
CA ASP A 69 -13.59 10.49 -0.71
C ASP A 69 -14.50 9.46 -0.03
N ALA A 70 -14.97 8.47 -0.77
CA ALA A 70 -15.81 7.40 -0.23
C ALA A 70 -15.08 6.56 0.83
N TRP A 71 -13.81 6.27 0.58
CA TRP A 71 -12.97 5.56 1.55
C TRP A 71 -12.71 6.39 2.81
N PHE A 72 -12.46 7.69 2.68
CA PHE A 72 -12.27 8.57 3.82
C PHE A 72 -13.51 8.60 4.74
N ASP A 73 -14.70 8.71 4.17
CA ASP A 73 -15.95 8.66 4.94
C ASP A 73 -16.10 7.32 5.67
N TYR A 74 -15.84 6.22 5.00
CA TYR A 74 -15.90 4.88 5.62
C TYR A 74 -14.81 4.72 6.71
N PHE A 75 -13.60 5.16 6.42
CA PHE A 75 -12.48 5.16 7.37
C PHE A 75 -12.83 5.93 8.65
N LEU A 76 -13.34 7.13 8.49
CA LEU A 76 -13.65 8.00 9.62
C LEU A 76 -14.82 7.47 10.47
N ASN A 77 -15.84 6.90 9.84
CA ASN A 77 -17.07 6.46 10.52
C ASN A 77 -16.99 5.01 11.01
N SER A 78 -16.36 4.11 10.27
CA SER A 78 -16.41 2.67 10.53
C SER A 78 -15.10 2.07 10.99
N VAL A 79 -13.96 2.59 10.51
CA VAL A 79 -12.65 2.06 10.91
C VAL A 79 -12.11 2.74 12.16
N LYS A 80 -12.14 4.06 12.20
CA LYS A 80 -11.61 4.86 13.32
C LYS A 80 -12.69 5.40 14.28
N GLY A 81 -13.90 5.63 13.77
CA GLY A 81 -14.94 6.36 14.48
C GLY A 81 -15.18 5.99 15.94
N PRO A 82 -15.33 4.69 16.29
CA PRO A 82 -15.56 4.30 17.67
C PRO A 82 -14.37 4.47 18.62
N THR A 83 -13.16 4.60 18.07
CA THR A 83 -11.90 4.52 18.84
C THR A 83 -11.19 5.85 19.01
N ILE A 84 -11.61 6.90 18.29
CA ILE A 84 -10.96 8.21 18.31
C ILE A 84 -11.77 9.25 19.06
N ARG A 85 -11.05 10.17 19.72
CA ARG A 85 -11.63 11.31 20.39
C ARG A 85 -12.21 12.32 19.39
N PRO A 86 -13.24 13.13 19.78
CA PRO A 86 -13.84 14.14 18.90
C PRO A 86 -12.83 15.10 18.28
N ASN A 87 -11.82 15.54 19.02
CA ASN A 87 -10.78 16.42 18.52
C ASN A 87 -9.91 15.75 17.45
N THR A 88 -9.58 14.48 17.62
CA THR A 88 -8.83 13.70 16.62
C THR A 88 -9.63 13.56 15.34
N ARG A 89 -10.94 13.25 15.47
CA ARG A 89 -11.86 13.18 14.34
C ARG A 89 -11.91 14.49 13.56
N ARG A 90 -12.04 15.61 14.27
CA ARG A 90 -12.04 16.94 13.66
C ARG A 90 -10.73 17.23 12.93
N ASN A 91 -9.59 16.91 13.54
CA ASN A 91 -8.28 17.11 12.93
C ASN A 91 -8.10 16.31 11.65
N TYR A 92 -8.54 15.05 11.60
CA TYR A 92 -8.55 14.26 10.36
C TYR A 92 -9.42 14.91 9.28
N THR A 93 -10.62 15.33 9.64
CA THR A 93 -11.55 15.99 8.73
C THR A 93 -10.99 17.28 8.17
N GLU A 94 -10.47 18.16 9.02
CA GLU A 94 -9.89 19.43 8.59
C GLU A 94 -8.70 19.25 7.65
N ARG A 95 -7.78 18.34 7.97
CA ARG A 95 -6.62 18.06 7.10
C ARG A 95 -7.04 17.49 5.76
N TYR A 96 -8.01 16.60 5.77
CA TYR A 96 -8.53 15.99 4.55
C TYR A 96 -9.23 17.05 3.67
N GLU A 97 -10.18 17.78 4.21
CA GLU A 97 -10.96 18.78 3.47
C GLU A 97 -10.09 19.93 2.93
N ASN A 98 -9.13 20.40 3.73
CA ASN A 98 -8.33 21.57 3.36
C ASN A 98 -7.13 21.25 2.44
N ASN A 99 -6.54 20.05 2.57
CA ASN A 99 -5.24 19.76 1.94
C ASN A 99 -5.24 18.56 1.01
N ILE A 100 -6.14 17.59 1.18
CA ILE A 100 -6.06 16.30 0.50
C ILE A 100 -7.16 16.15 -0.55
N LYS A 101 -8.38 16.50 -0.21
CA LYS A 101 -9.58 16.26 -1.00
C LYS A 101 -9.51 16.76 -2.43
N ASP A 102 -9.08 18.01 -2.64
CA ASP A 102 -9.04 18.63 -3.96
C ASP A 102 -8.01 17.98 -4.89
N HIS A 103 -7.00 17.32 -4.33
CA HIS A 103 -5.96 16.66 -5.11
C HIS A 103 -6.31 15.23 -5.53
N ILE A 104 -6.81 14.42 -4.59
CA ILE A 104 -6.99 12.98 -4.80
C ILE A 104 -8.39 12.47 -4.46
N GLY A 105 -9.27 13.28 -3.89
CA GLY A 105 -10.58 12.85 -3.38
C GLY A 105 -11.45 12.14 -4.41
N ARG A 106 -11.43 12.59 -5.66
CA ARG A 106 -12.19 12.00 -6.77
C ARG A 106 -11.51 10.83 -7.45
N MET A 107 -10.24 10.59 -7.15
CA MET A 107 -9.50 9.46 -7.70
C MET A 107 -9.94 8.16 -7.05
N HIS A 108 -9.91 7.06 -7.80
CA HIS A 108 -10.04 5.74 -7.20
C HIS A 108 -8.81 5.41 -6.36
N LEU A 109 -8.99 4.68 -5.26
CA LEU A 109 -7.90 4.31 -4.36
C LEU A 109 -6.73 3.66 -5.08
N ALA A 110 -7.02 2.77 -6.02
CA ALA A 110 -6.01 2.06 -6.79
C ALA A 110 -5.17 2.96 -7.70
N ASP A 111 -5.68 4.12 -8.09
CA ASP A 111 -5.02 5.05 -9.00
C ASP A 111 -4.10 6.04 -8.29
N VAL A 112 -4.18 6.13 -6.97
CA VAL A 112 -3.31 7.01 -6.19
C VAL A 112 -1.90 6.46 -6.15
N LYS A 113 -0.96 7.24 -6.67
CA LYS A 113 0.47 6.91 -6.72
C LYS A 113 1.26 7.75 -5.71
N PRO A 114 2.48 7.31 -5.35
CA PRO A 114 3.34 8.10 -4.45
C PRO A 114 3.54 9.54 -4.89
N ILE A 115 3.60 9.79 -6.18
CA ILE A 115 3.76 11.15 -6.73
C ILE A 115 2.58 12.07 -6.37
N HIS A 116 1.36 11.57 -6.36
CA HIS A 116 0.17 12.34 -5.98
C HIS A 116 0.24 12.79 -4.51
N CYS A 117 0.65 11.90 -3.63
CA CYS A 117 0.83 12.22 -2.21
C CYS A 117 1.97 13.22 -1.99
N GLN A 118 3.07 13.07 -2.74
CA GLN A 118 4.20 13.99 -2.66
C GLN A 118 3.84 15.39 -3.16
N GLN A 119 3.04 15.51 -4.21
CA GLN A 119 2.56 16.79 -4.73
C GLN A 119 1.74 17.55 -3.68
N ILE A 120 0.87 16.89 -2.95
CA ILE A 120 0.11 17.49 -1.85
C ILE A 120 1.06 18.15 -0.84
N LEU A 121 2.07 17.41 -0.39
CA LEU A 121 3.03 17.90 0.60
C LEU A 121 3.91 19.03 0.05
N ASN A 122 4.29 18.95 -1.22
CA ASN A 122 5.08 19.98 -1.87
C ASN A 122 4.30 21.31 -2.00
N GLU A 123 3.02 21.26 -2.31
CA GLU A 123 2.17 22.44 -2.41
C GLU A 123 1.90 23.08 -1.04
N MET A 124 1.93 22.29 0.03
CA MET A 124 1.82 22.82 1.39
C MET A 124 3.09 23.57 1.86
N ALA A 125 4.26 23.20 1.34
CA ALA A 125 5.55 23.70 1.82
C ALA A 125 5.67 25.23 1.92
N PRO A 126 5.18 26.06 0.94
CA PRO A 126 5.26 27.50 1.03
C PRO A 126 4.29 28.13 2.04
N GLN A 127 3.24 27.43 2.45
CA GLN A 127 2.11 28.00 3.18
C GLN A 127 1.99 27.51 4.62
N TYR A 128 2.58 26.36 4.94
CA TYR A 128 2.42 25.67 6.22
C TYR A 128 3.74 25.41 6.90
N ALA A 129 3.73 25.35 8.22
CA ALA A 129 4.88 24.91 9.02
C ALA A 129 5.18 23.42 8.78
N GLU A 130 6.44 23.02 8.95
CA GLU A 130 6.87 21.62 8.80
C GLU A 130 6.05 20.63 9.65
N SER A 131 5.70 21.03 10.88
CA SER A 131 4.86 20.21 11.77
C SER A 131 3.47 19.95 11.19
N THR A 132 2.88 20.93 10.52
CA THR A 132 1.57 20.80 9.87
C THR A 132 1.66 19.88 8.65
N ILE A 133 2.70 20.02 7.85
CA ILE A 133 2.98 19.15 6.70
C ILE A 133 3.20 17.71 7.15
N TYR A 134 3.97 17.52 8.21
CA TYR A 134 4.20 16.21 8.82
C TYR A 134 2.89 15.56 9.29
N GLN A 135 2.01 16.32 9.94
CA GLN A 135 0.70 15.82 10.38
C GLN A 135 -0.20 15.45 9.21
N CYS A 136 -0.15 16.20 8.11
CA CYS A 136 -0.86 15.85 6.88
C CYS A 136 -0.34 14.54 6.30
N ARG A 137 0.96 14.35 6.27
CA ARG A 137 1.60 13.10 5.83
C ARG A 137 1.17 11.90 6.69
N ILE A 138 1.12 12.05 8.01
CA ILE A 138 0.64 11.00 8.91
C ILE A 138 -0.83 10.67 8.61
N THR A 139 -1.66 11.67 8.37
CA THR A 139 -3.07 11.47 7.99
C THR A 139 -3.18 10.67 6.69
N LEU A 140 -2.44 11.04 5.66
CA LEU A 140 -2.37 10.31 4.39
C LEU A 140 -1.89 8.86 4.62
N TYR A 141 -0.82 8.69 5.36
CA TYR A 141 -0.27 7.35 5.65
C TYR A 141 -1.31 6.48 6.35
N THR A 142 -1.93 6.99 7.40
CA THR A 142 -2.92 6.25 8.19
C THR A 142 -4.14 5.87 7.36
N LEU A 143 -4.62 6.78 6.51
CA LEU A 143 -5.76 6.55 5.62
C LEU A 143 -5.50 5.40 4.65
N PHE A 144 -4.36 5.40 3.98
CA PHE A 144 -4.00 4.36 3.02
C PHE A 144 -3.54 3.07 3.69
N GLU A 145 -2.90 3.15 4.86
CA GLU A 145 -2.54 1.95 5.62
C GLU A 145 -3.78 1.17 6.07
N ALA A 146 -4.82 1.87 6.50
CA ALA A 146 -6.10 1.23 6.82
C ALA A 146 -6.71 0.50 5.61
N ALA A 147 -6.55 1.03 4.40
CA ALA A 147 -6.98 0.35 3.18
C ALA A 147 -6.14 -0.92 2.89
N VAL A 148 -4.85 -0.89 3.19
CA VAL A 148 -3.98 -2.09 3.08
C VAL A 148 -4.36 -3.13 4.13
N GLU A 149 -4.56 -2.72 5.37
CA GLU A 149 -4.96 -3.60 6.49
C GLU A 149 -6.33 -4.26 6.26
N ASN A 150 -7.22 -3.60 5.52
CA ASN A 150 -8.54 -4.12 5.14
C ASN A 150 -8.54 -4.82 3.76
N ASP A 151 -7.39 -5.17 3.23
CA ASP A 151 -7.22 -5.89 1.96
C ASP A 151 -7.82 -5.19 0.72
N ILE A 152 -8.02 -3.87 0.78
CA ILE A 152 -8.53 -3.05 -0.33
C ILE A 152 -7.40 -2.62 -1.25
N LEU A 153 -6.22 -2.35 -0.70
CA LEU A 153 -5.00 -2.03 -1.43
C LEU A 153 -3.91 -3.05 -1.14
N LEU A 154 -3.05 -3.29 -2.12
CA LEU A 154 -1.87 -4.15 -1.94
C LEU A 154 -0.74 -3.45 -1.20
N ARG A 155 -0.66 -2.13 -1.33
CA ARG A 155 0.40 -1.33 -0.70
C ARG A 155 -0.04 0.10 -0.51
N ASN A 156 0.60 0.72 0.48
CA ASN A 156 0.41 2.13 0.79
C ASN A 156 1.21 3.00 -0.20
N PRO A 157 0.59 3.98 -0.88
CA PRO A 157 1.31 4.92 -1.76
C PRO A 157 2.16 5.93 -0.99
N VAL A 158 1.92 6.10 0.30
CA VAL A 158 2.71 7.00 1.16
C VAL A 158 3.91 6.23 1.72
N LYS A 159 5.11 6.78 1.55
CA LYS A 159 6.32 6.15 2.12
C LYS A 159 6.32 6.27 3.64
N LYS A 160 6.60 5.16 4.31
CA LYS A 160 6.93 5.16 5.74
C LYS A 160 8.28 5.87 5.94
N GLN A 161 8.33 6.80 6.87
CA GLN A 161 9.61 7.37 7.33
C GLN A 161 10.27 6.44 8.31
#